data_582ba83c335c3662a69c43880d15f897
#
_entry.id   582ba83c335c3662a69c43880d15f897
#
_cell.length_a   1.000
_cell.length_b   1.000
_cell.length_c   1.000
_cell.angle_alpha   90.00
_cell.angle_beta   90.00
_cell.angle_gamma   90.00
#
_symmetry.space_group_name_H-M   'P 1'
#
loop_
_entity.id
_entity.type
_entity.pdbx_description
1 polymer ?
#
loop_
_entity_poly.entity_id
_entity_poly.type
_entity_poly.pdbx_seq_one_letter_code
_entity_poly.pdbx_strand_id
1 'polypeptide(L)'
;MQKIISTGFEKERIPWYGNKFLNGNGYFGVRGTMEEYTKENMPAINMAGIYDRVGNAWRESINAPNVLYTYIKADGCVYALPDSEPYEHTHTLDYHNGLQSRKTVWKTDKGLITVESERFADMERQHLIAMRYSVSADYDCDMEIVTGIDGDVWDINGPHFAKLDIKCENGVKTVIGTTVENSVKVTSTEYTRFDFDAEKRCEITDTAALGHISFRTDAGKKYTIEKVAEIYTSVDTLPRSGDITSITFDEARDESVKKWNEIQAVSEVTIDGDEKAQQAAEALNYALYHMNCIGPRNMKSMSIPARGLSGQVYKGAALQRKA
;
A
#
# COMPACT_ATOMS: atom_id res chain seq x y z
N MET A 1 -21.14 11.57 2.93
CA MET A 1 -19.88 11.41 2.16
C MET A 1 -19.12 10.27 2.82
N GLN A 2 -18.93 9.16 2.14
CA GLN A 2 -18.37 7.93 2.74
C GLN A 2 -16.83 7.99 2.82
N LYS A 3 -16.31 8.87 3.71
CA LYS A 3 -14.88 9.07 3.92
C LYS A 3 -14.52 9.07 5.41
N ILE A 4 -13.38 8.47 5.71
CA ILE A 4 -12.70 8.61 7.00
C ILE A 4 -11.54 9.58 6.80
N ILE A 5 -11.46 10.60 7.63
CA ILE A 5 -10.39 11.61 7.57
C ILE A 5 -9.72 11.69 8.94
N SER A 6 -8.41 11.75 8.95
CA SER A 6 -7.61 12.06 10.13
C SER A 6 -6.71 13.25 9.80
N THR A 7 -6.70 14.23 10.67
CA THR A 7 -5.83 15.42 10.61
C THR A 7 -4.81 15.37 11.73
N GLY A 8 -3.60 15.87 11.46
CA GLY A 8 -2.47 15.75 12.36
C GLY A 8 -1.85 14.35 12.37
N PHE A 9 -0.67 14.22 12.95
CA PHE A 9 0.09 12.99 13.03
C PHE A 9 0.47 12.70 14.48
N GLU A 10 0.20 11.48 14.93
CA GLU A 10 0.57 10.97 16.24
C GLU A 10 1.32 9.64 16.05
N LYS A 11 2.62 9.61 16.36
CA LYS A 11 3.49 8.44 16.15
C LYS A 11 2.96 7.19 16.86
N GLU A 12 2.42 7.33 18.05
CA GLU A 12 1.89 6.23 18.87
C GLU A 12 0.65 5.58 18.24
N ARG A 13 -0.01 6.29 17.33
CA ARG A 13 -1.21 5.80 16.63
C ARG A 13 -0.92 5.10 15.30
N ILE A 14 0.34 4.94 14.91
CA ILE A 14 0.71 4.23 13.68
C ILE A 14 -0.01 2.86 13.55
N PRO A 15 -0.04 1.99 14.58
CA PRO A 15 -0.76 0.72 14.50
C PRO A 15 -2.26 0.89 14.22
N TRP A 16 -2.87 1.94 14.80
CA TRP A 16 -4.28 2.25 14.61
C TRP A 16 -4.57 2.79 13.20
N TYR A 17 -3.74 3.71 12.69
CA TYR A 17 -3.86 4.21 11.32
C TYR A 17 -3.78 3.07 10.31
N GLY A 18 -2.81 2.14 10.50
CA GLY A 18 -2.63 0.99 9.65
C GLY A 18 -3.89 0.14 9.50
N ASN A 19 -4.67 -0.04 10.56
CA ASN A 19 -5.92 -0.80 10.52
C ASN A 19 -7.08 0.04 9.99
N LYS A 20 -7.22 1.28 10.46
CA LYS A 20 -8.36 2.14 10.15
C LYS A 20 -8.40 2.55 8.68
N PHE A 21 -7.25 2.78 8.07
CA PHE A 21 -7.13 3.18 6.67
C PHE A 21 -6.73 2.00 5.75
N LEU A 22 -7.03 0.76 6.17
CA LEU A 22 -6.78 -0.42 5.35
C LEU A 22 -7.46 -0.29 3.99
N ASN A 23 -6.72 -0.62 2.95
CA ASN A 23 -7.22 -0.86 1.59
C ASN A 23 -7.05 -2.33 1.23
N GLY A 24 -7.89 -2.90 0.37
CA GLY A 24 -7.76 -4.31 0.01
C GLY A 24 -8.78 -4.75 -1.03
N ASN A 25 -8.57 -5.92 -1.60
CA ASN A 25 -9.39 -6.46 -2.70
C ASN A 25 -9.70 -7.96 -2.54
N GLY A 26 -9.42 -8.53 -1.35
CA GLY A 26 -9.65 -9.94 -1.06
C GLY A 26 -8.50 -10.86 -1.47
N TYR A 27 -7.55 -10.40 -2.28
CA TYR A 27 -6.31 -11.11 -2.60
C TYR A 27 -5.18 -10.70 -1.65
N PHE A 28 -5.07 -9.40 -1.37
CA PHE A 28 -4.23 -8.84 -0.33
C PHE A 28 -4.92 -7.66 0.36
N GLY A 29 -4.43 -7.35 1.56
CA GLY A 29 -4.77 -6.14 2.30
C GLY A 29 -3.54 -5.26 2.47
N VAL A 30 -3.68 -3.99 2.14
CA VAL A 30 -2.65 -2.95 2.27
C VAL A 30 -2.95 -2.14 3.51
N ARG A 31 -2.05 -2.16 4.49
CA ARG A 31 -2.21 -1.33 5.69
C ARG A 31 -2.25 0.15 5.33
N GLY A 32 -3.05 0.91 6.07
CA GLY A 32 -3.11 2.35 5.97
C GLY A 32 -1.88 3.05 6.57
N THR A 33 -0.69 2.62 6.18
CA THR A 33 0.60 3.18 6.60
C THR A 33 1.16 4.10 5.51
N MET A 34 2.09 4.97 5.85
CA MET A 34 2.69 5.87 4.87
C MET A 34 3.71 5.13 3.99
N GLU A 35 3.96 5.68 2.81
CA GLU A 35 4.80 5.07 1.79
C GLU A 35 6.27 4.95 2.20
N GLU A 36 6.75 5.90 3.00
CA GLU A 36 8.12 5.96 3.52
C GLU A 36 8.40 5.04 4.72
N TYR A 37 7.39 4.31 5.21
CA TYR A 37 7.57 3.47 6.38
C TYR A 37 8.39 2.22 6.08
N THR A 38 9.29 1.91 7.02
CA THR A 38 10.08 0.68 7.08
C THR A 38 9.42 -0.32 8.02
N LYS A 39 9.97 -1.52 8.18
CA LYS A 39 9.40 -2.58 9.03
C LYS A 39 9.14 -2.14 10.48
N GLU A 40 9.91 -1.18 11.01
CA GLU A 40 9.73 -0.63 12.36
C GLU A 40 8.40 0.10 12.52
N ASN A 41 7.84 0.58 11.43
CA ASN A 41 6.55 1.30 11.39
C ASN A 41 5.40 0.41 10.88
N MET A 42 5.66 -0.89 10.74
CA MET A 42 4.69 -1.93 10.41
C MET A 42 3.90 -1.70 9.10
N PRO A 43 4.51 -1.29 7.96
CA PRO A 43 3.82 -1.38 6.69
C PRO A 43 3.57 -2.85 6.37
N ALA A 44 2.44 -3.15 5.74
CA ALA A 44 2.14 -4.51 5.35
C ALA A 44 1.27 -4.55 4.10
N ILE A 45 1.61 -5.48 3.22
CA ILE A 45 0.77 -5.97 2.15
C ILE A 45 0.49 -7.43 2.47
N ASN A 46 -0.56 -7.67 3.26
CA ASN A 46 -0.84 -8.98 3.82
C ASN A 46 -1.55 -9.88 2.81
N MET A 47 -0.96 -11.05 2.55
CA MET A 47 -1.41 -11.96 1.51
C MET A 47 -2.51 -12.89 2.02
N ALA A 48 -3.66 -12.90 1.34
CA ALA A 48 -4.73 -13.82 1.68
C ALA A 48 -4.32 -15.27 1.39
N GLY A 49 -4.52 -16.16 2.36
CA GLY A 49 -4.31 -17.60 2.19
C GLY A 49 -2.86 -18.07 2.12
N ILE A 50 -1.89 -17.19 2.18
CA ILE A 50 -0.48 -17.55 2.22
C ILE A 50 0.01 -17.47 3.67
N TYR A 51 0.37 -18.62 4.22
CA TYR A 51 0.81 -18.78 5.60
C TYR A 51 2.18 -19.42 5.63
N ASP A 52 3.00 -18.98 6.57
CA ASP A 52 4.34 -19.54 6.80
C ASP A 52 4.63 -19.65 8.29
N ARG A 53 5.61 -20.47 8.63
CA ARG A 53 6.08 -20.71 9.98
C ARG A 53 7.59 -20.76 10.04
N VAL A 54 8.15 -20.05 11.00
CA VAL A 54 9.58 -20.10 11.31
C VAL A 54 9.80 -20.96 12.55
N GLY A 55 10.58 -22.04 12.41
CA GLY A 55 10.88 -22.96 13.50
C GLY A 55 9.62 -23.56 14.15
N ASN A 56 9.51 -23.41 15.47
CA ASN A 56 8.37 -23.92 16.26
C ASN A 56 7.31 -22.84 16.55
N ALA A 57 7.39 -21.67 15.93
CA ALA A 57 6.38 -20.64 16.09
C ALA A 57 5.04 -21.06 15.46
N TRP A 58 3.96 -20.34 15.76
CA TRP A 58 2.68 -20.55 15.08
C TRP A 58 2.75 -19.96 13.66
N ARG A 59 1.93 -20.51 12.74
CA ARG A 59 1.81 -19.98 11.38
C ARG A 59 1.10 -18.65 11.39
N GLU A 60 1.62 -17.70 10.61
CA GLU A 60 0.96 -16.43 10.36
C GLU A 60 0.82 -16.18 8.85
N SER A 61 -0.13 -15.30 8.47
CA SER A 61 -0.22 -14.82 7.10
C SER A 61 0.97 -13.91 6.83
N ILE A 62 1.58 -14.09 5.67
CA ILE A 62 2.80 -13.35 5.32
C ILE A 62 2.49 -11.97 4.74
N ASN A 63 3.44 -11.07 4.89
CA ASN A 63 3.47 -9.80 4.17
C ASN A 63 4.32 -9.96 2.91
N ALA A 64 3.81 -9.49 1.76
CA ALA A 64 4.59 -9.41 0.52
C ALA A 64 5.66 -8.32 0.63
N PRO A 65 6.74 -8.39 -0.18
CA PRO A 65 7.65 -7.26 -0.35
C PRO A 65 6.88 -5.97 -0.65
N ASN A 66 7.23 -4.88 0.07
CA ASN A 66 6.49 -3.63 0.04
C ASN A 66 6.72 -2.86 -1.27
N VAL A 67 5.80 -2.98 -2.20
CA VAL A 67 5.85 -2.30 -3.51
C VAL A 67 5.53 -0.81 -3.43
N LEU A 68 5.06 -0.31 -2.30
CA LEU A 68 4.69 1.09 -2.12
C LEU A 68 5.82 1.95 -1.56
N TYR A 69 6.96 1.35 -1.16
CA TYR A 69 8.05 2.07 -0.52
C TYR A 69 8.50 3.27 -1.36
N THR A 70 8.33 4.47 -0.79
CA THR A 70 8.63 5.73 -1.47
C THR A 70 8.85 6.84 -0.44
N TYR A 71 9.95 7.59 -0.57
CA TYR A 71 10.24 8.76 0.25
C TYR A 71 10.96 9.85 -0.56
N ILE A 72 11.13 11.02 0.02
CA ILE A 72 11.79 12.15 -0.63
C ILE A 72 13.00 12.64 0.16
N LYS A 73 13.94 13.24 -0.59
CA LYS A 73 14.99 14.09 -0.04
C LYS A 73 14.92 15.45 -0.72
N ALA A 74 15.05 16.52 0.05
CA ALA A 74 15.19 17.87 -0.48
C ALA A 74 16.47 18.48 0.09
N ASP A 75 17.33 19.01 -0.79
CA ASP A 75 18.65 19.55 -0.44
C ASP A 75 19.47 18.58 0.45
N GLY A 76 19.37 17.26 0.17
CA GLY A 76 20.04 16.18 0.90
C GLY A 76 19.39 15.75 2.22
N CYS A 77 18.36 16.46 2.72
CA CYS A 77 17.62 16.09 3.92
C CYS A 77 16.44 15.17 3.58
N VAL A 78 16.28 14.08 4.35
CA VAL A 78 15.14 13.16 4.23
C VAL A 78 13.91 13.75 4.91
N TYR A 79 12.77 13.74 4.23
CA TYR A 79 11.46 14.11 4.77
C TYR A 79 10.56 12.87 4.76
N ALA A 80 10.40 12.28 5.93
CA ALA A 80 9.67 11.03 6.12
C ALA A 80 9.04 10.98 7.52
N LEU A 81 7.78 10.59 7.61
CA LEU A 81 7.16 10.22 8.88
C LEU A 81 7.71 8.83 9.30
N PRO A 82 7.87 8.55 10.61
CA PRO A 82 7.58 9.42 11.75
C PRO A 82 8.78 10.24 12.25
N ASP A 83 9.88 10.28 11.50
CA ASP A 83 11.14 10.86 11.96
C ASP A 83 11.23 12.37 11.73
N SER A 84 10.43 12.90 10.79
CA SER A 84 10.27 14.32 10.54
C SER A 84 8.85 14.75 10.93
N GLU A 85 8.71 15.63 11.92
CA GLU A 85 7.41 16.13 12.35
C GLU A 85 6.78 16.98 11.24
N PRO A 86 5.53 16.68 10.81
CA PRO A 86 4.87 17.44 9.77
C PRO A 86 4.28 18.75 10.34
N TYR A 87 4.32 19.82 9.53
CA TYR A 87 3.58 21.05 9.80
C TYR A 87 2.07 20.86 9.62
N GLU A 88 1.68 20.11 8.57
CA GLU A 88 0.31 19.66 8.32
C GLU A 88 0.32 18.21 7.85
N HIS A 89 -0.65 17.44 8.31
CA HIS A 89 -0.88 16.09 7.82
C HIS A 89 -2.37 15.79 7.75
N THR A 90 -2.81 15.24 6.63
CA THR A 90 -4.16 14.72 6.43
C THR A 90 -4.09 13.38 5.76
N HIS A 91 -4.78 12.42 6.33
CA HIS A 91 -4.91 11.06 5.81
C HIS A 91 -6.37 10.73 5.59
N THR A 92 -6.74 10.27 4.41
CA THR A 92 -8.12 10.03 4.00
C THR A 92 -8.28 8.63 3.43
N LEU A 93 -9.35 7.94 3.82
CA LEU A 93 -9.87 6.76 3.16
C LEU A 93 -11.25 7.09 2.61
N ASP A 94 -11.38 7.09 1.30
CA ASP A 94 -12.66 7.06 0.60
C ASP A 94 -13.11 5.60 0.51
N TYR A 95 -13.94 5.16 1.47
CA TYR A 95 -14.36 3.75 1.52
C TYR A 95 -15.53 3.43 0.59
N HIS A 96 -16.09 4.44 -0.10
CA HIS A 96 -17.01 4.20 -1.20
C HIS A 96 -16.27 3.72 -2.45
N ASN A 97 -15.16 4.39 -2.77
CA ASN A 97 -14.37 4.15 -3.99
C ASN A 97 -13.12 3.28 -3.75
N GLY A 98 -12.83 2.91 -2.50
CA GLY A 98 -11.64 2.14 -2.17
C GLY A 98 -10.33 2.89 -2.38
N LEU A 99 -10.32 4.22 -2.24
CA LEU A 99 -9.16 5.07 -2.46
C LEU A 99 -8.60 5.58 -1.13
N GLN A 100 -7.30 5.50 -0.98
CA GLN A 100 -6.57 6.09 0.14
C GLN A 100 -5.73 7.26 -0.38
N SER A 101 -5.77 8.38 0.32
CA SER A 101 -4.96 9.55 0.00
C SER A 101 -4.37 10.20 1.23
N ARG A 102 -3.25 10.89 1.03
CA ARG A 102 -2.66 11.74 2.05
C ARG A 102 -2.18 13.06 1.47
N LYS A 103 -2.08 14.06 2.36
CA LYS A 103 -1.31 15.27 2.15
C LYS A 103 -0.45 15.50 3.39
N THR A 104 0.85 15.68 3.21
CA THR A 104 1.80 15.99 4.28
C THR A 104 2.61 17.20 3.88
N VAL A 105 2.72 18.18 4.77
CA VAL A 105 3.48 19.39 4.56
C VAL A 105 4.56 19.47 5.65
N TRP A 106 5.80 19.70 5.25
CA TRP A 106 6.90 20.01 6.17
C TRP A 106 7.31 21.46 6.00
N LYS A 107 7.61 22.10 7.11
CA LYS A 107 8.14 23.46 7.14
C LYS A 107 9.66 23.40 7.31
N THR A 108 10.37 24.00 6.40
CA THR A 108 11.83 24.16 6.43
C THR A 108 12.21 25.61 6.72
N ASP A 109 13.47 25.89 6.84
CA ASP A 109 14.01 27.25 6.93
C ASP A 109 13.87 28.06 5.62
N LYS A 110 13.69 27.36 4.48
CA LYS A 110 13.54 27.96 3.15
C LYS A 110 12.08 28.10 2.70
N GLY A 111 11.17 27.32 3.23
CA GLY A 111 9.77 27.29 2.82
C GLY A 111 9.08 25.98 3.15
N LEU A 112 8.07 25.63 2.38
CA LEU A 112 7.23 24.45 2.56
C LEU A 112 7.53 23.39 1.51
N ILE A 113 7.59 22.13 1.96
CA ILE A 113 7.61 20.94 1.09
C ILE A 113 6.32 20.20 1.30
N THR A 114 5.62 19.88 0.21
CA THR A 114 4.35 19.15 0.25
C THR A 114 4.48 17.84 -0.50
N VAL A 115 4.03 16.76 0.13
CA VAL A 115 3.81 15.45 -0.49
C VAL A 115 2.32 15.17 -0.49
N GLU A 116 1.82 14.74 -1.65
CA GLU A 116 0.46 14.22 -1.82
C GLU A 116 0.54 12.84 -2.46
N SER A 117 -0.23 11.89 -1.95
CA SER A 117 -0.37 10.59 -2.61
C SER A 117 -1.83 10.15 -2.68
N GLU A 118 -2.14 9.36 -3.70
CA GLU A 118 -3.36 8.58 -3.84
C GLU A 118 -2.99 7.17 -4.25
N ARG A 119 -3.60 6.16 -3.61
CA ARG A 119 -3.32 4.76 -3.90
C ARG A 119 -4.52 3.87 -3.63
N PHE A 120 -4.50 2.70 -4.24
CA PHE A 120 -5.55 1.69 -4.07
C PHE A 120 -5.03 0.28 -4.38
N ALA A 121 -5.69 -0.71 -3.77
CA ALA A 121 -5.66 -2.10 -4.20
C ALA A 121 -6.74 -2.27 -5.27
N ASP A 122 -6.37 -2.67 -6.48
CA ASP A 122 -7.30 -2.75 -7.60
C ASP A 122 -8.34 -3.86 -7.37
N MET A 123 -9.61 -3.49 -7.41
CA MET A 123 -10.72 -4.43 -7.16
C MET A 123 -11.06 -5.28 -8.39
N GLU A 124 -10.70 -4.84 -9.59
CA GLU A 124 -10.89 -5.61 -10.83
C GLU A 124 -9.68 -6.49 -11.12
N ARG A 125 -8.47 -5.91 -11.12
CA ARG A 125 -7.19 -6.60 -11.33
C ARG A 125 -6.58 -6.96 -9.99
N GLN A 126 -6.99 -8.08 -9.38
CA GLN A 126 -6.71 -8.40 -7.97
C GLN A 126 -5.23 -8.48 -7.58
N HIS A 127 -4.31 -8.61 -8.54
CA HIS A 127 -2.86 -8.61 -8.29
C HIS A 127 -2.27 -7.19 -8.24
N LEU A 128 -3.03 -6.17 -8.62
CA LEU A 128 -2.52 -4.84 -8.90
C LEU A 128 -2.71 -3.88 -7.73
N ILE A 129 -1.67 -3.11 -7.47
CA ILE A 129 -1.67 -1.91 -6.60
C ILE A 129 -1.19 -0.75 -7.46
N ALA A 130 -1.89 0.37 -7.42
CA ALA A 130 -1.44 1.58 -8.08
C ALA A 130 -1.32 2.74 -7.10
N MET A 131 -0.36 3.61 -7.35
CA MET A 131 -0.10 4.81 -6.56
C MET A 131 0.29 5.97 -7.47
N ARG A 132 -0.30 7.13 -7.22
CA ARG A 132 0.17 8.43 -7.71
C ARG A 132 0.78 9.17 -6.54
N TYR A 133 2.01 9.65 -6.71
CA TYR A 133 2.76 10.32 -5.67
C TYR A 133 3.32 11.63 -6.23
N SER A 134 3.02 12.73 -5.57
CA SER A 134 3.39 14.06 -6.02
C SER A 134 4.17 14.80 -4.94
N VAL A 135 5.15 15.59 -5.38
CA VAL A 135 5.92 16.46 -4.52
C VAL A 135 5.94 17.88 -5.09
N SER A 136 5.92 18.87 -4.22
CA SER A 136 6.15 20.27 -4.56
C SER A 136 6.88 20.99 -3.43
N ALA A 137 7.66 22.02 -3.78
CA ALA A 137 8.23 22.95 -2.81
C ALA A 137 7.86 24.37 -3.24
N ASP A 138 7.67 25.29 -2.30
CA ASP A 138 7.40 26.70 -2.59
C ASP A 138 8.69 27.50 -2.87
N TYR A 139 9.82 26.80 -2.97
CA TYR A 139 11.16 27.31 -3.32
C TYR A 139 11.89 26.31 -4.24
N ASP A 140 12.92 26.77 -4.94
CA ASP A 140 13.77 25.93 -5.77
C ASP A 140 14.73 25.11 -4.90
N CYS A 141 14.72 23.79 -5.05
CA CYS A 141 15.61 22.88 -4.32
C CYS A 141 16.02 21.69 -5.16
N ASP A 142 17.09 21.03 -4.73
CA ASP A 142 17.49 19.75 -5.28
C ASP A 142 16.62 18.65 -4.63
N MET A 143 15.78 18.00 -5.45
CA MET A 143 14.82 17.00 -5.02
C MET A 143 15.23 15.62 -5.50
N GLU A 144 15.13 14.62 -4.62
CA GLU A 144 15.24 13.20 -4.98
C GLU A 144 13.98 12.48 -4.49
N ILE A 145 13.27 11.81 -5.40
CA ILE A 145 12.26 10.81 -5.05
C ILE A 145 12.92 9.44 -5.09
N VAL A 146 12.92 8.74 -3.97
CA VAL A 146 13.38 7.34 -3.89
C VAL A 146 12.16 6.45 -3.84
N THR A 147 12.02 5.54 -4.80
CA THR A 147 10.83 4.68 -4.94
C THR A 147 11.22 3.28 -5.41
N GLY A 148 10.55 2.26 -4.88
CA GLY A 148 10.90 0.88 -5.24
C GLY A 148 10.14 -0.16 -4.46
N ILE A 149 10.79 -1.32 -4.27
CA ILE A 149 10.27 -2.46 -3.51
C ILE A 149 11.22 -2.73 -2.35
N ASP A 150 10.69 -2.71 -1.13
CA ASP A 150 11.41 -3.14 0.07
C ASP A 150 10.98 -4.56 0.45
N GLY A 151 11.92 -5.49 0.45
CA GLY A 151 11.71 -6.87 0.85
C GLY A 151 11.97 -7.14 2.34
N ASP A 152 12.48 -6.15 3.09
CA ASP A 152 12.62 -6.24 4.55
C ASP A 152 11.28 -5.91 5.23
N VAL A 153 10.35 -6.86 5.12
CA VAL A 153 8.98 -6.68 5.58
C VAL A 153 8.82 -6.92 7.07
N TRP A 154 7.80 -6.31 7.63
CA TRP A 154 7.40 -6.55 9.01
C TRP A 154 6.70 -7.89 9.17
N ASP A 155 7.12 -8.63 10.20
CA ASP A 155 6.57 -9.93 10.60
C ASP A 155 6.46 -9.98 12.12
N ILE A 156 5.56 -10.82 12.65
CA ILE A 156 5.46 -11.06 14.10
C ILE A 156 6.40 -12.21 14.51
N ASN A 157 6.44 -13.29 13.74
CA ASN A 157 7.25 -14.47 14.00
C ASN A 157 8.27 -14.74 12.87
N GLY A 158 8.56 -13.73 12.06
CA GLY A 158 9.46 -13.83 10.92
C GLY A 158 10.95 -13.87 11.30
N PRO A 159 11.84 -13.71 10.31
CA PRO A 159 11.49 -13.44 8.91
C PRO A 159 10.94 -14.66 8.17
N HIS A 160 9.86 -14.45 7.41
CA HIS A 160 9.21 -15.51 6.63
C HIS A 160 9.87 -15.76 5.27
N PHE A 161 10.72 -14.87 4.78
CA PHE A 161 11.47 -15.10 3.55
C PHE A 161 12.86 -15.65 3.88
N ALA A 162 13.11 -16.91 3.48
CA ALA A 162 14.43 -17.55 3.58
C ALA A 162 15.41 -16.96 2.57
N LYS A 163 14.90 -16.40 1.46
CA LYS A 163 15.69 -15.83 0.37
C LYS A 163 14.90 -14.73 -0.32
N LEU A 164 15.63 -13.68 -0.73
CA LEU A 164 15.15 -12.65 -1.64
C LEU A 164 15.98 -12.71 -2.93
N ASP A 165 15.31 -12.79 -4.09
CA ASP A 165 15.92 -12.60 -5.40
C ASP A 165 15.47 -11.24 -5.94
N ILE A 166 16.43 -10.34 -6.20
CA ILE A 166 16.16 -8.92 -6.49
C ILE A 166 16.69 -8.56 -7.85
N LYS A 167 15.90 -7.84 -8.65
CA LYS A 167 16.25 -7.41 -10.01
C LYS A 167 15.76 -6.01 -10.31
N CYS A 168 16.48 -5.35 -11.22
CA CYS A 168 16.06 -4.11 -11.87
C CYS A 168 16.45 -4.18 -13.36
N GLU A 169 15.45 -4.34 -14.22
CA GLU A 169 15.65 -4.53 -15.66
C GLU A 169 14.69 -3.62 -16.43
N ASN A 170 15.21 -2.79 -17.33
CA ASN A 170 14.40 -1.86 -18.15
C ASN A 170 13.45 -0.95 -17.35
N GLY A 171 13.86 -0.53 -16.16
CA GLY A 171 13.04 0.30 -15.25
C GLY A 171 12.01 -0.48 -14.44
N VAL A 172 11.84 -1.77 -14.71
CA VAL A 172 10.98 -2.67 -13.91
C VAL A 172 11.82 -3.25 -12.77
N LYS A 173 11.33 -3.09 -11.54
CA LYS A 173 11.93 -3.66 -10.34
C LYS A 173 11.15 -4.88 -9.92
N THR A 174 11.85 -5.92 -9.49
CA THR A 174 11.25 -7.18 -9.03
C THR A 174 11.96 -7.68 -7.79
N VAL A 175 11.19 -8.04 -6.77
CA VAL A 175 11.65 -8.75 -5.57
C VAL A 175 10.84 -10.03 -5.42
N ILE A 176 11.54 -11.18 -5.35
CA ILE A 176 10.92 -12.50 -5.17
C ILE A 176 11.33 -13.03 -3.81
N GLY A 177 10.39 -13.05 -2.88
CA GLY A 177 10.56 -13.69 -1.58
C GLY A 177 10.20 -15.17 -1.64
N THR A 178 11.06 -16.05 -1.13
CA THR A 178 10.79 -17.48 -1.01
C THR A 178 10.54 -17.82 0.46
N THR A 179 9.36 -18.35 0.79
CA THR A 179 8.98 -18.63 2.19
C THR A 179 9.75 -19.79 2.78
N VAL A 180 9.90 -19.78 4.13
CA VAL A 180 10.71 -20.73 4.88
C VAL A 180 10.11 -22.15 4.88
N GLU A 181 8.82 -22.29 5.23
CA GLU A 181 8.20 -23.60 5.46
C GLU A 181 7.88 -24.35 4.17
N ASN A 182 7.25 -23.68 3.20
CA ASN A 182 6.69 -24.35 2.01
C ASN A 182 7.34 -23.89 0.69
N SER A 183 8.37 -23.05 0.76
CA SER A 183 9.07 -22.52 -0.41
C SER A 183 8.11 -21.83 -1.42
N VAL A 184 7.02 -21.27 -0.94
CA VAL A 184 6.12 -20.45 -1.77
C VAL A 184 6.85 -19.19 -2.19
N LYS A 185 6.84 -18.91 -3.49
CA LYS A 185 7.42 -17.68 -4.01
C LYS A 185 6.35 -16.60 -4.06
N VAL A 186 6.68 -15.43 -3.52
CA VAL A 186 5.91 -14.21 -3.63
C VAL A 186 6.69 -13.25 -4.50
N THR A 187 6.16 -12.95 -5.67
CA THR A 187 6.79 -12.08 -6.66
C THR A 187 6.12 -10.73 -6.63
N SER A 188 6.84 -9.72 -6.20
CA SER A 188 6.44 -8.32 -6.25
C SER A 188 7.18 -7.63 -7.38
N THR A 189 6.45 -7.00 -8.30
CA THR A 189 7.02 -6.30 -9.46
C THR A 189 6.41 -4.91 -9.53
N GLU A 190 7.21 -3.88 -9.82
CA GLU A 190 6.73 -2.51 -9.96
C GLU A 190 7.37 -1.80 -11.16
N TYR A 191 6.61 -0.85 -11.72
CA TYR A 191 7.07 0.09 -12.72
C TYR A 191 6.65 1.50 -12.34
N THR A 192 7.59 2.45 -12.39
CA THR A 192 7.36 3.86 -12.09
C THR A 192 7.57 4.71 -13.34
N ARG A 193 6.57 5.54 -13.67
CA ARG A 193 6.61 6.49 -14.79
C ARG A 193 6.47 7.94 -14.30
N PHE A 194 6.98 8.88 -15.09
CA PHE A 194 6.84 10.32 -14.93
C PHE A 194 7.20 11.03 -16.23
N ASP A 195 6.81 12.29 -16.37
CA ASP A 195 6.90 13.09 -17.60
C ASP A 195 7.75 14.36 -17.46
N PHE A 196 8.57 14.47 -16.42
CA PHE A 196 9.48 15.60 -16.19
C PHE A 196 10.95 15.17 -16.34
N ASP A 197 11.83 16.13 -16.61
CA ASP A 197 13.26 15.88 -16.73
C ASP A 197 13.86 15.52 -15.37
N ALA A 198 14.54 14.38 -15.31
CA ALA A 198 15.21 13.89 -14.11
C ALA A 198 16.32 12.90 -14.44
N GLU A 199 17.35 12.88 -13.62
CA GLU A 199 18.33 11.79 -13.61
C GLU A 199 17.74 10.55 -12.94
N LYS A 200 17.97 9.38 -13.55
CA LYS A 200 17.48 8.09 -13.04
C LYS A 200 18.64 7.16 -12.74
N ARG A 201 18.60 6.54 -11.59
CA ARG A 201 19.47 5.37 -11.32
C ARG A 201 18.67 4.31 -10.60
N CYS A 202 19.08 3.06 -10.77
CA CYS A 202 18.57 1.94 -9.98
C CYS A 202 19.65 1.50 -8.99
N GLU A 203 19.21 1.16 -7.78
CA GLU A 203 20.04 0.60 -6.72
C GLU A 203 19.43 -0.71 -6.26
N ILE A 204 20.27 -1.74 -6.15
CA ILE A 204 19.91 -3.04 -5.58
C ILE A 204 20.70 -3.19 -4.29
N THR A 205 20.00 -3.44 -3.21
CA THR A 205 20.56 -3.80 -1.92
C THR A 205 20.31 -5.27 -1.60
N ASP A 206 20.70 -5.75 -0.44
CA ASP A 206 20.43 -7.13 0.00
C ASP A 206 18.92 -7.39 0.18
N THR A 207 18.10 -6.35 0.37
CA THR A 207 16.66 -6.46 0.66
C THR A 207 15.76 -5.68 -0.28
N ALA A 208 16.27 -4.72 -1.05
CA ALA A 208 15.44 -3.80 -1.81
C ALA A 208 15.93 -3.56 -3.24
N ALA A 209 14.97 -3.26 -4.13
CA ALA A 209 15.22 -2.67 -5.44
C ALA A 209 14.67 -1.24 -5.44
N LEU A 210 15.55 -0.24 -5.54
CA LEU A 210 15.21 1.18 -5.42
C LEU A 210 15.51 1.94 -6.71
N GLY A 211 14.61 2.80 -7.13
CA GLY A 211 14.82 3.81 -8.17
C GLY A 211 15.02 5.17 -7.52
N HIS A 212 16.03 5.89 -7.95
CA HIS A 212 16.31 7.26 -7.56
C HIS A 212 15.99 8.18 -8.72
N ILE A 213 15.18 9.19 -8.48
CA ILE A 213 14.71 10.16 -9.46
C ILE A 213 15.13 11.53 -8.93
N SER A 214 16.22 12.09 -9.48
CA SER A 214 16.84 13.33 -9.02
C SER A 214 16.58 14.47 -10.00
N PHE A 215 16.09 15.59 -9.52
CA PHE A 215 15.76 16.76 -10.33
C PHE A 215 15.82 18.04 -9.49
N ARG A 216 15.83 19.19 -10.17
CA ARG A 216 15.67 20.47 -9.51
C ARG A 216 14.20 20.93 -9.61
N THR A 217 13.64 21.36 -8.48
CA THR A 217 12.28 21.89 -8.46
C THR A 217 12.23 23.34 -8.91
N ASP A 218 11.15 23.71 -9.60
CA ASP A 218 10.72 25.09 -9.76
C ASP A 218 9.73 25.43 -8.64
N ALA A 219 9.88 26.58 -7.99
CA ALA A 219 9.04 27.01 -6.86
C ALA A 219 7.54 26.92 -7.20
N GLY A 220 6.78 26.19 -6.38
CA GLY A 220 5.34 25.99 -6.53
C GLY A 220 4.91 24.98 -7.60
N LYS A 221 5.83 24.43 -8.40
CA LYS A 221 5.51 23.40 -9.39
C LYS A 221 5.35 22.03 -8.72
N LYS A 222 4.35 21.29 -9.17
CA LYS A 222 4.10 19.89 -8.72
C LYS A 222 4.77 18.92 -9.68
N TYR A 223 5.50 17.95 -9.13
CA TYR A 223 6.14 16.86 -9.85
C TYR A 223 5.49 15.54 -9.41
N THR A 224 5.04 14.76 -10.37
CA THR A 224 4.23 13.58 -10.10
C THR A 224 4.85 12.34 -10.70
N ILE A 225 4.92 11.27 -9.92
CA ILE A 225 5.21 9.92 -10.40
C ILE A 225 3.97 9.05 -10.27
N GLU A 226 3.82 8.10 -11.18
CA GLU A 226 2.83 7.04 -11.12
C GLU A 226 3.53 5.69 -11.00
N LYS A 227 3.14 4.92 -10.01
CA LYS A 227 3.64 3.58 -9.76
C LYS A 227 2.52 2.58 -9.96
N VAL A 228 2.76 1.57 -10.78
CA VAL A 228 1.91 0.39 -10.93
C VAL A 228 2.71 -0.82 -10.48
N ALA A 229 2.14 -1.63 -9.62
CA ALA A 229 2.78 -2.81 -9.07
C ALA A 229 1.85 -4.01 -9.11
N GLU A 230 2.43 -5.21 -9.28
CA GLU A 230 1.73 -6.49 -9.21
C GLU A 230 2.39 -7.41 -8.20
N ILE A 231 1.57 -8.21 -7.52
CA ILE A 231 2.03 -9.21 -6.56
C ILE A 231 1.40 -10.56 -6.92
N TYR A 232 2.25 -11.56 -7.14
CA TYR A 232 1.88 -12.92 -7.45
C TYR A 232 2.49 -13.92 -6.49
N THR A 233 1.85 -15.07 -6.36
CA THR A 233 2.43 -16.21 -5.66
C THR A 233 2.61 -17.40 -6.58
N SER A 234 3.52 -18.31 -6.24
CA SER A 234 3.74 -19.53 -7.00
C SER A 234 2.59 -20.54 -6.91
N VAL A 235 1.63 -20.31 -6.02
CA VAL A 235 0.42 -21.13 -5.85
C VAL A 235 -0.83 -20.46 -6.43
N ASP A 236 -0.63 -19.37 -7.15
CA ASP A 236 -1.70 -18.57 -7.71
C ASP A 236 -2.41 -19.27 -8.87
N THR A 237 -3.72 -19.11 -8.93
CA THR A 237 -4.56 -19.65 -10.01
C THR A 237 -5.20 -18.56 -10.87
N LEU A 238 -5.04 -17.29 -10.47
CA LEU A 238 -5.57 -16.16 -11.22
C LEU A 238 -4.64 -15.77 -12.37
N PRO A 239 -5.17 -15.29 -13.49
CA PRO A 239 -4.34 -14.82 -14.61
C PRO A 239 -3.60 -13.54 -14.23
N ARG A 240 -2.45 -13.32 -14.84
CA ARG A 240 -1.70 -12.08 -14.69
C ARG A 240 -2.43 -10.90 -15.35
N SER A 241 -2.21 -9.70 -14.82
CA SER A 241 -2.84 -8.46 -15.31
C SER A 241 -2.31 -8.00 -16.70
N GLY A 242 -1.24 -8.60 -17.18
CA GLY A 242 -0.59 -8.25 -18.44
C GLY A 242 0.73 -7.49 -18.25
N ASP A 243 1.06 -6.60 -19.17
CA ASP A 243 2.27 -5.79 -19.08
C ASP A 243 2.04 -4.55 -18.20
N ILE A 244 2.59 -4.53 -17.00
CA ILE A 244 2.44 -3.42 -16.04
C ILE A 244 2.99 -2.09 -16.58
N THR A 245 3.89 -2.13 -17.57
CA THR A 245 4.44 -0.91 -18.16
C THR A 245 3.45 -0.20 -19.07
N SER A 246 2.39 -0.87 -19.49
CA SER A 246 1.32 -0.30 -20.32
C SER A 246 0.14 0.23 -19.50
N ILE A 247 -0.03 -0.23 -18.24
CA ILE A 247 -1.15 0.15 -17.39
C ILE A 247 -0.92 1.55 -16.82
N THR A 248 -1.87 2.47 -16.96
CA THR A 248 -1.82 3.80 -16.34
C THR A 248 -2.54 3.82 -15.00
N PHE A 249 -2.18 4.79 -14.15
CA PHE A 249 -2.87 5.00 -12.86
C PHE A 249 -4.36 5.30 -13.06
N ASP A 250 -4.69 6.21 -13.98
CA ASP A 250 -6.09 6.63 -14.20
C ASP A 250 -6.96 5.49 -14.73
N GLU A 251 -6.46 4.70 -15.70
CA GLU A 251 -7.17 3.53 -16.22
C GLU A 251 -7.46 2.52 -15.10
N ALA A 252 -6.43 2.14 -14.32
CA ALA A 252 -6.58 1.21 -13.22
C ALA A 252 -7.53 1.74 -12.14
N ARG A 253 -7.45 3.04 -11.80
CA ARG A 253 -8.35 3.68 -10.84
C ARG A 253 -9.80 3.63 -11.30
N ASP A 254 -10.06 4.02 -12.54
CA ASP A 254 -11.41 4.13 -13.07
C ASP A 254 -12.09 2.74 -13.14
N GLU A 255 -11.35 1.70 -13.51
CA GLU A 255 -11.85 0.31 -13.49
C GLU A 255 -12.10 -0.18 -12.05
N SER A 256 -11.19 0.08 -11.12
CA SER A 256 -11.35 -0.27 -9.71
C SER A 256 -12.52 0.45 -9.06
N VAL A 257 -12.69 1.75 -9.30
CA VAL A 257 -13.83 2.55 -8.82
C VAL A 257 -15.15 2.04 -9.40
N LYS A 258 -15.17 1.71 -10.70
CA LYS A 258 -16.35 1.09 -11.31
C LYS A 258 -16.73 -0.21 -10.60
N LYS A 259 -15.75 -1.04 -10.27
CA LYS A 259 -15.99 -2.29 -9.54
C LYS A 259 -16.49 -2.05 -8.11
N TRP A 260 -15.94 -1.06 -7.41
CA TRP A 260 -16.47 -0.64 -6.11
C TRP A 260 -17.92 -0.16 -6.21
N ASN A 261 -18.28 0.63 -7.22
CA ASN A 261 -19.66 1.08 -7.44
C ASN A 261 -20.62 -0.10 -7.67
N GLU A 262 -20.21 -1.14 -8.41
CA GLU A 262 -21.00 -2.38 -8.56
C GLU A 262 -21.23 -3.08 -7.22
N ILE A 263 -20.23 -3.12 -6.35
CA ILE A 263 -20.32 -3.70 -5.00
C ILE A 263 -21.26 -2.86 -4.13
N GLN A 264 -21.08 -1.55 -4.13
CA GLN A 264 -21.91 -0.61 -3.34
C GLN A 264 -23.37 -0.68 -3.75
N ALA A 265 -23.67 -0.80 -5.05
CA ALA A 265 -25.04 -0.87 -5.56
C ALA A 265 -25.87 -2.03 -4.95
N VAL A 266 -25.19 -3.09 -4.44
CA VAL A 266 -25.87 -4.26 -3.85
C VAL A 266 -25.62 -4.41 -2.34
N SER A 267 -24.70 -3.64 -1.77
CA SER A 267 -24.30 -3.77 -0.36
C SER A 267 -24.49 -2.51 0.48
N GLU A 268 -24.66 -1.34 -0.13
CA GLU A 268 -24.84 -0.10 0.61
C GLU A 268 -26.12 -0.13 1.45
N VAL A 269 -26.00 0.29 2.71
CA VAL A 269 -27.10 0.35 3.65
C VAL A 269 -27.46 1.82 3.94
N THR A 270 -28.72 2.14 3.78
CA THR A 270 -29.30 3.41 4.21
C THR A 270 -30.21 3.20 5.42
N ILE A 271 -30.15 4.10 6.38
CA ILE A 271 -31.03 4.09 7.56
C ILE A 271 -31.66 5.48 7.63
N ASP A 272 -32.99 5.52 7.44
CA ASP A 272 -33.74 6.76 7.55
C ASP A 272 -33.91 7.14 9.04
N GLY A 273 -33.70 8.41 9.36
CA GLY A 273 -33.88 8.89 10.72
C GLY A 273 -33.03 10.12 11.07
N ASP A 274 -32.74 10.27 12.34
CA ASP A 274 -31.95 11.36 12.90
C ASP A 274 -30.43 11.18 12.62
N GLU A 275 -29.63 12.09 13.17
CA GLU A 275 -28.17 12.06 13.03
C GLU A 275 -27.54 10.73 13.52
N LYS A 276 -28.14 10.12 14.57
CA LYS A 276 -27.65 8.83 15.08
C LYS A 276 -27.92 7.69 14.09
N ALA A 277 -29.06 7.71 13.41
CA ALA A 277 -29.37 6.77 12.35
C ALA A 277 -28.39 6.90 11.17
N GLN A 278 -28.06 8.12 10.78
CA GLN A 278 -27.06 8.39 9.74
C GLN A 278 -25.65 7.90 10.15
N GLN A 279 -25.23 8.19 11.40
CA GLN A 279 -23.96 7.70 11.93
C GLN A 279 -23.91 6.15 11.98
N ALA A 280 -25.01 5.51 12.31
CA ALA A 280 -25.11 4.05 12.29
C ALA A 280 -24.99 3.49 10.88
N ALA A 281 -25.62 4.11 9.88
CA ALA A 281 -25.48 3.74 8.48
C ALA A 281 -24.02 3.90 7.98
N GLU A 282 -23.36 5.01 8.33
CA GLU A 282 -21.94 5.22 7.99
C GLU A 282 -21.03 4.16 8.61
N ALA A 283 -21.22 3.85 9.91
CA ALA A 283 -20.45 2.81 10.61
C ALA A 283 -20.66 1.43 9.97
N LEU A 284 -21.90 1.10 9.58
CA LEU A 284 -22.21 -0.16 8.92
C LEU A 284 -21.58 -0.24 7.51
N ASN A 285 -21.69 0.81 6.72
CA ASN A 285 -21.07 0.86 5.39
C ASN A 285 -19.55 0.78 5.45
N TYR A 286 -18.91 1.40 6.45
CA TYR A 286 -17.49 1.25 6.70
C TYR A 286 -17.12 -0.20 7.10
N ALA A 287 -17.93 -0.88 7.90
CA ALA A 287 -17.72 -2.29 8.22
C ALA A 287 -17.89 -3.18 6.97
N LEU A 288 -18.90 -2.92 6.14
CA LEU A 288 -19.09 -3.61 4.85
C LEU A 288 -17.93 -3.38 3.87
N TYR A 289 -17.36 -2.17 3.82
CA TYR A 289 -16.14 -1.92 3.08
C TYR A 289 -15.01 -2.85 3.51
N HIS A 290 -14.73 -2.94 4.83
CA HIS A 290 -13.69 -3.85 5.33
C HIS A 290 -13.98 -5.31 5.01
N MET A 291 -15.23 -5.75 5.11
CA MET A 291 -15.62 -7.11 4.73
C MET A 291 -15.34 -7.38 3.24
N ASN A 292 -15.56 -6.39 2.38
CA ASN A 292 -15.26 -6.49 0.95
C ASN A 292 -13.74 -6.49 0.67
N CYS A 293 -12.95 -5.73 1.46
CA CYS A 293 -11.48 -5.73 1.35
C CYS A 293 -10.85 -7.06 1.73
N ILE A 294 -11.44 -7.81 2.67
CA ILE A 294 -10.85 -9.04 3.23
C ILE A 294 -11.51 -10.32 2.73
N GLY A 295 -12.69 -10.22 2.08
CA GLY A 295 -13.41 -11.35 1.53
C GLY A 295 -12.69 -11.92 0.31
N PRO A 296 -12.19 -13.19 0.34
CA PRO A 296 -11.51 -13.77 -0.80
C PRO A 296 -12.47 -13.88 -1.98
N ARG A 297 -12.12 -13.24 -3.08
CA ARG A 297 -12.85 -13.29 -4.34
C ARG A 297 -12.13 -14.23 -5.29
N ASN A 298 -12.88 -15.05 -6.02
CA ASN A 298 -12.33 -15.96 -7.04
C ASN A 298 -11.32 -17.02 -6.55
N MET A 299 -11.18 -17.22 -5.24
CA MET A 299 -10.23 -18.17 -4.66
C MET A 299 -10.96 -19.15 -3.72
N LYS A 300 -11.18 -20.37 -4.21
CA LYS A 300 -12.00 -21.39 -3.52
C LYS A 300 -11.37 -21.96 -2.23
N SER A 301 -10.05 -21.80 -2.04
CA SER A 301 -9.28 -22.41 -0.94
C SER A 301 -8.96 -21.46 0.22
N MET A 302 -9.41 -20.21 0.15
CA MET A 302 -9.10 -19.20 1.15
C MET A 302 -10.26 -18.94 2.10
N SER A 303 -9.93 -18.70 3.38
CA SER A 303 -10.86 -18.21 4.39
C SER A 303 -10.50 -16.80 4.81
N ILE A 304 -11.48 -16.07 5.34
CA ILE A 304 -11.24 -14.74 5.92
C ILE A 304 -10.38 -14.92 7.18
N PRO A 305 -9.20 -14.25 7.29
CA PRO A 305 -8.41 -14.28 8.50
C PRO A 305 -9.14 -13.58 9.65
N ALA A 306 -8.90 -14.00 10.90
CA ALA A 306 -9.60 -13.51 12.08
C ALA A 306 -9.50 -11.98 12.31
N ARG A 307 -8.43 -11.33 11.83
CA ARG A 307 -8.23 -9.86 11.87
C ARG A 307 -8.20 -9.23 10.48
N GLY A 308 -8.82 -9.87 9.51
CA GLY A 308 -8.75 -9.41 8.14
C GLY A 308 -7.31 -9.47 7.60
N LEU A 309 -7.03 -8.63 6.60
CA LEU A 309 -5.73 -8.56 5.94
C LEU A 309 -4.92 -7.33 6.39
N SER A 310 -4.97 -7.01 7.69
CA SER A 310 -4.25 -5.84 8.23
C SER A 310 -2.79 -6.12 8.58
N GLY A 311 -2.32 -7.35 8.45
CA GLY A 311 -0.98 -7.77 8.84
C GLY A 311 -0.76 -7.83 10.37
N GLN A 312 -1.68 -7.32 11.18
CA GLN A 312 -1.65 -7.51 12.64
C GLN A 312 -2.32 -8.83 12.99
N VAL A 313 -1.52 -9.87 13.09
CA VAL A 313 -2.04 -11.19 13.42
C VAL A 313 -2.39 -11.28 14.91
N TYR A 314 -3.52 -11.85 15.18
CA TYR A 314 -3.90 -12.32 16.52
C TYR A 314 -3.14 -13.62 16.80
N LYS A 315 -2.68 -13.81 18.05
CA LYS A 315 -2.20 -15.12 18.52
C LYS A 315 -3.36 -16.12 18.49
N GLY A 316 -3.75 -16.53 17.33
CA GLY A 316 -4.89 -17.41 17.14
C GLY A 316 -5.09 -17.60 15.66
N ALA A 317 -4.89 -18.81 15.25
CA ALA A 317 -4.91 -19.29 13.89
C ALA A 317 -5.99 -18.64 13.02
N ALA A 318 -5.66 -18.44 11.74
CA ALA A 318 -6.65 -18.48 10.69
C ALA A 318 -7.57 -19.69 10.92
N LEU A 319 -8.87 -19.46 10.91
CA LEU A 319 -9.84 -20.55 10.91
C LEU A 319 -9.69 -21.30 9.60
N GLN A 320 -8.78 -22.27 9.56
CA GLN A 320 -8.76 -23.27 8.51
C GLN A 320 -10.02 -24.12 8.68
N ARG A 321 -11.04 -23.90 7.85
CA ARG A 321 -12.02 -24.96 7.61
C ARG A 321 -11.25 -26.11 6.99
N LYS A 322 -11.11 -27.21 7.73
CA LYS A 322 -10.86 -28.50 7.10
C LYS A 322 -12.02 -28.74 6.13
N ALA A 323 -11.69 -28.83 4.85
CA ALA A 323 -12.62 -29.35 3.85
C ALA A 323 -12.97 -30.78 4.17
#